data_d750184de4c60668b9022cfb08ec0ba0
#
_entry.id   d750184de4c60668b9022cfb08ec0ba0
#
_cell.length_a   1.000
_cell.length_b   1.000
_cell.length_c   1.000
_cell.angle_alpha   90.00
_cell.angle_beta   90.00
_cell.angle_gamma   90.00
#
_symmetry.space_group_name_H-M   'P 1'
#
loop_
_entity.id
_entity.type
_entity.pdbx_description
1 polymer ?
#
loop_
_entity_poly.entity_id
_entity_poly.type
_entity_poly.pdbx_seq_one_letter_code
_entity_poly.pdbx_strand_id
1 'polypeptide(L)'
;MMERTATVVKNAGSHFLLSCLPQWAPFPAVLRGKVRLEKSCATNPIAVGDEVRCQISDEVSESAPAIITEVLPRKNYLIRKSTNLSRQSHVIASNLDQAVIAVSLYFPEIKLPFLDRILVTCEVYGIPVLIALNKVDMYRDAAEEQMQSFLDIYTGAGYKVIPTSARTEEGIEELRHLCRDKVSLFSGESGVGKSSLIKSLDPSLDPKIGKISASHLQGKHTTSLYEMYPIHGGGFLIDTPGIRGFGLVDLEREEISKYFPEMLRYADDCRFVPCTHTHEPGCAVKDAVDRGDISPERYNSYLGMLEEDKKFR
;
A
#
# COMPACT_ATOMS: atom_id res chain seq x y z
N MET A 1 -12.65 34.80 4.77
CA MET A 1 -12.03 33.51 4.50
C MET A 1 -12.10 32.66 5.74
N MET A 2 -12.64 31.47 5.65
CA MET A 2 -12.79 30.52 6.78
C MET A 2 -11.66 29.50 6.69
N GLU A 3 -11.04 29.15 7.84
CA GLU A 3 -10.05 28.09 7.91
C GLU A 3 -10.73 26.74 8.15
N ARG A 4 -10.32 25.71 7.40
CA ARG A 4 -10.83 24.33 7.53
C ARG A 4 -9.70 23.33 7.38
N THR A 5 -9.90 22.14 7.99
CA THR A 5 -9.11 20.96 7.71
C THR A 5 -9.80 20.13 6.64
N ALA A 6 -9.04 19.67 5.65
CA ALA A 6 -9.54 18.85 4.57
C ALA A 6 -8.48 17.82 4.14
N THR A 7 -8.91 16.76 3.48
CA THR A 7 -8.04 15.70 2.96
C THR A 7 -7.77 15.93 1.48
N VAL A 8 -6.54 15.73 1.05
CA VAL A 8 -6.15 15.76 -0.36
C VAL A 8 -6.65 14.49 -1.03
N VAL A 9 -7.63 14.63 -1.93
CA VAL A 9 -8.21 13.48 -2.65
C VAL A 9 -7.65 13.33 -4.05
N LYS A 10 -7.05 14.39 -4.61
CA LYS A 10 -6.33 14.35 -5.89
C LYS A 10 -5.19 15.36 -5.90
N ASN A 11 -4.07 14.94 -6.47
CA ASN A 11 -2.90 15.78 -6.69
C ASN A 11 -2.58 15.85 -8.20
N ALA A 12 -2.67 16.99 -8.81
CA ALA A 12 -2.33 17.26 -10.21
C ALA A 12 -1.21 18.32 -10.32
N GLY A 13 -0.11 18.09 -9.61
CA GLY A 13 1.06 18.97 -9.58
C GLY A 13 0.83 20.20 -8.70
N SER A 14 0.46 21.35 -9.28
CA SER A 14 0.16 22.58 -8.54
C SER A 14 -1.31 22.73 -8.16
N HIS A 15 -2.18 21.85 -8.67
CA HIS A 15 -3.61 21.87 -8.44
C HIS A 15 -4.04 20.63 -7.65
N PHE A 16 -4.88 20.84 -6.68
CA PHE A 16 -5.36 19.80 -5.78
C PHE A 16 -6.88 19.77 -5.76
N LEU A 17 -7.46 18.59 -5.50
CA LEU A 17 -8.82 18.50 -5.01
C LEU A 17 -8.76 18.11 -3.54
N LEU A 18 -9.53 18.81 -2.73
CA LEU A 18 -9.68 18.56 -1.29
C LEU A 18 -11.12 18.16 -1.00
N SER A 19 -11.33 17.34 0.04
CA SER A 19 -12.65 17.04 0.58
C SER A 19 -12.60 16.98 2.10
N CYS A 20 -13.67 17.44 2.76
CA CYS A 20 -13.79 17.34 4.23
C CYS A 20 -14.41 15.98 4.59
N LEU A 21 -13.58 14.94 4.69
CA LEU A 21 -14.04 13.61 5.00
C LEU A 21 -14.73 13.54 6.38
N PRO A 22 -15.72 12.68 6.58
CA PRO A 22 -16.21 11.63 5.66
C PRO A 22 -17.16 12.14 4.57
N GLN A 23 -17.52 13.41 4.56
CA GLN A 23 -18.38 13.99 3.53
C GLN A 23 -17.60 14.12 2.21
N TRP A 24 -18.15 13.51 1.14
CA TRP A 24 -17.53 13.57 -0.17
C TRP A 24 -18.09 14.74 -0.98
N ALA A 25 -17.37 15.84 -0.92
CA ALA A 25 -17.66 17.06 -1.71
C ALA A 25 -16.35 17.70 -2.15
N PRO A 26 -15.67 17.14 -3.19
CA PRO A 26 -14.38 17.64 -3.63
C PRO A 26 -14.45 19.08 -4.13
N PHE A 27 -13.49 19.90 -3.74
CA PHE A 27 -13.35 21.29 -4.17
C PHE A 27 -11.90 21.60 -4.57
N PRO A 28 -11.69 22.52 -5.53
CA PRO A 28 -10.35 22.86 -6.02
C PRO A 28 -9.54 23.65 -4.99
N ALA A 29 -8.24 23.37 -4.97
CA ALA A 29 -7.29 24.05 -4.12
C ALA A 29 -5.93 24.23 -4.80
N VAL A 30 -5.19 25.21 -4.34
CA VAL A 30 -3.82 25.50 -4.76
C VAL A 30 -2.91 25.69 -3.56
N LEU A 31 -1.63 25.40 -3.77
CA LEU A 31 -0.59 25.71 -2.80
C LEU A 31 -0.10 27.14 -3.04
N ARG A 32 -0.19 28.00 -2.05
CA ARG A 32 0.29 29.39 -2.15
C ARG A 32 1.45 29.63 -1.18
N GLY A 33 2.58 30.09 -1.73
CA GLY A 33 3.76 30.42 -0.95
C GLY A 33 4.64 29.21 -0.58
N LYS A 34 5.65 29.44 0.24
CA LYS A 34 6.48 28.37 0.85
C LYS A 34 5.71 27.77 2.03
N VAL A 35 4.91 26.73 1.78
CA VAL A 35 4.39 25.93 2.89
C VAL A 35 5.61 25.37 3.64
N ARG A 36 5.64 25.56 4.96
CA ARG A 36 6.66 24.92 5.83
C ARG A 36 6.42 23.42 5.79
N LEU A 37 7.18 22.77 4.93
CA LEU A 37 7.31 21.32 4.97
C LEU A 37 8.41 21.03 6.00
N GLU A 38 8.08 20.26 7.01
CA GLU A 38 9.12 19.60 7.79
C GLU A 38 10.04 18.87 6.80
N LYS A 39 11.35 18.91 7.05
CA LYS A 39 12.44 18.43 6.17
C LYS A 39 12.13 17.07 5.58
N SER A 40 11.37 17.00 4.50
CA SER A 40 11.11 15.77 3.77
C SER A 40 12.00 15.71 2.53
N CYS A 41 12.72 14.61 2.35
CA CYS A 41 13.48 14.32 1.12
C CYS A 41 12.56 13.94 -0.06
N ALA A 42 11.24 14.10 0.09
CA ALA A 42 10.26 13.73 -0.93
C ALA A 42 10.14 14.78 -2.02
N THR A 43 10.04 14.32 -3.27
CA THR A 43 9.88 15.19 -4.45
C THR A 43 8.51 15.87 -4.53
N ASN A 44 7.48 15.26 -3.90
CA ASN A 44 6.14 15.82 -3.80
C ASN A 44 5.83 16.19 -2.35
N PRO A 45 5.69 17.48 -2.08
CA PRO A 45 5.42 17.95 -0.71
C PRO A 45 4.04 17.54 -0.20
N ILE A 46 3.07 17.33 -1.10
CA ILE A 46 1.70 16.97 -0.79
C ILE A 46 1.33 15.71 -1.57
N ALA A 47 0.73 14.75 -0.89
CA ALA A 47 0.28 13.48 -1.45
C ALA A 47 -1.22 13.27 -1.22
N VAL A 48 -1.82 12.35 -1.95
CA VAL A 48 -3.20 11.90 -1.70
C VAL A 48 -3.29 11.25 -0.31
N GLY A 49 -4.32 11.62 0.45
CA GLY A 49 -4.49 11.22 1.84
C GLY A 49 -3.94 12.23 2.87
N ASP A 50 -3.13 13.23 2.45
CA ASP A 50 -2.66 14.25 3.38
C ASP A 50 -3.83 15.06 3.94
N GLU A 51 -3.83 15.27 5.23
CA GLU A 51 -4.66 16.28 5.88
C GLU A 51 -3.97 17.63 5.80
N VAL A 52 -4.71 18.63 5.37
CA VAL A 52 -4.21 19.99 5.17
C VAL A 52 -5.12 21.00 5.83
N ARG A 53 -4.53 22.09 6.33
CA ARG A 53 -5.30 23.31 6.62
C ARG A 53 -5.42 24.12 5.35
N CYS A 54 -6.61 24.62 5.10
CA CYS A 54 -6.88 25.45 3.95
C CYS A 54 -7.77 26.63 4.30
N GLN A 55 -7.56 27.73 3.59
CA GLN A 55 -8.41 28.90 3.63
C GLN A 55 -9.42 28.85 2.48
N ILE A 56 -10.69 28.96 2.83
CA ILE A 56 -11.82 28.85 1.90
C ILE A 56 -12.54 30.20 1.84
N SER A 57 -12.81 30.70 0.63
CA SER A 57 -13.71 31.84 0.39
C SER A 57 -15.17 31.37 0.42
N ASP A 58 -16.12 32.29 0.48
CA ASP A 58 -17.55 31.97 0.53
C ASP A 58 -18.02 31.17 -0.71
N GLU A 59 -17.36 31.38 -1.86
CA GLU A 59 -17.55 30.60 -3.08
C GLU A 59 -16.21 30.00 -3.51
N VAL A 60 -16.10 28.67 -3.50
CA VAL A 60 -14.93 27.95 -4.01
C VAL A 60 -15.21 27.44 -5.41
N SER A 61 -14.35 27.82 -6.36
CA SER A 61 -14.43 27.43 -7.77
C SER A 61 -13.02 27.29 -8.37
N GLU A 62 -12.92 26.83 -9.60
CA GLU A 62 -11.63 26.79 -10.32
C GLU A 62 -11.00 28.19 -10.46
N SER A 63 -11.82 29.26 -10.57
CA SER A 63 -11.35 30.63 -10.62
C SER A 63 -11.02 31.22 -9.24
N ALA A 64 -11.56 30.66 -8.17
CA ALA A 64 -11.32 31.04 -6.77
C ALA A 64 -11.06 29.78 -5.91
N PRO A 65 -9.94 29.07 -6.14
CA PRO A 65 -9.63 27.84 -5.41
C PRO A 65 -9.30 28.13 -3.93
N ALA A 66 -9.50 27.14 -3.08
CA ALA A 66 -9.02 27.16 -1.71
C ALA A 66 -7.49 27.27 -1.66
N ILE A 67 -6.96 27.82 -0.60
CA ILE A 67 -5.51 28.01 -0.43
C ILE A 67 -5.02 27.07 0.66
N ILE A 68 -4.17 26.12 0.32
CA ILE A 68 -3.50 25.26 1.29
C ILE A 68 -2.43 26.07 2.02
N THR A 69 -2.54 26.13 3.35
CA THR A 69 -1.63 26.90 4.22
C THR A 69 -0.67 26.03 5.01
N GLU A 70 -1.08 24.79 5.32
CA GLU A 70 -0.27 23.85 6.12
C GLU A 70 -0.59 22.40 5.74
N VAL A 71 0.42 21.54 5.79
CA VAL A 71 0.25 20.07 5.73
C VAL A 71 0.38 19.55 7.16
N LEU A 72 -0.63 18.81 7.63
CA LEU A 72 -0.63 18.26 8.98
C LEU A 72 0.28 17.02 9.08
N PRO A 73 0.75 16.65 10.28
CA PRO A 73 1.56 15.46 10.48
C PRO A 73 0.85 14.20 9.98
N ARG A 74 1.58 13.37 9.25
CA ARG A 74 1.10 12.10 8.72
C ARG A 74 1.17 11.02 9.80
N LYS A 75 0.12 10.20 9.96
CA LYS A 75 0.18 9.00 10.81
C LYS A 75 1.06 7.91 10.19
N ASN A 76 0.98 7.76 8.88
CA ASN A 76 1.80 6.89 8.05
C ASN A 76 1.80 7.39 6.60
N TYR A 77 2.65 6.81 5.79
CA TYR A 77 2.71 7.11 4.36
C TYR A 77 3.42 5.99 3.61
N LEU A 78 3.18 5.88 2.32
CA LEU A 78 3.86 4.94 1.44
C LEU A 78 4.69 5.70 0.41
N ILE A 79 5.94 5.29 0.22
CA ILE A 79 6.84 5.91 -0.75
C ILE A 79 7.22 4.95 -1.86
N ARG A 80 7.55 5.54 -3.01
CA ARG A 80 8.19 4.86 -4.13
C ARG A 80 9.60 5.42 -4.31
N LYS A 81 10.60 4.55 -4.34
CA LYS A 81 11.97 4.94 -4.67
C LYS A 81 12.04 5.35 -6.15
N SER A 82 12.67 6.46 -6.46
CA SER A 82 12.96 6.82 -7.85
C SER A 82 13.96 5.81 -8.43
N THR A 83 13.69 5.31 -9.64
CA THR A 83 14.56 4.38 -10.36
C THR A 83 15.85 5.03 -10.86
N ASN A 84 15.92 6.35 -10.86
CA ASN A 84 17.11 7.11 -11.20
C ASN A 84 17.85 7.46 -9.91
N LEU A 85 19.12 7.10 -9.82
CA LEU A 85 20.23 7.43 -8.91
C LEU A 85 20.07 8.64 -7.94
N SER A 86 18.94 9.29 -7.89
CA SER A 86 18.61 10.37 -6.98
C SER A 86 18.07 9.81 -5.65
N ARG A 87 18.58 10.30 -4.53
CA ARG A 87 18.05 10.07 -3.17
C ARG A 87 16.59 10.59 -2.97
N GLN A 88 15.85 10.79 -4.06
CA GLN A 88 14.53 11.37 -4.03
C GLN A 88 13.47 10.27 -3.98
N SER A 89 12.65 10.27 -2.96
CA SER A 89 11.49 9.43 -2.81
C SER A 89 10.23 10.20 -3.21
N HIS A 90 9.22 9.49 -3.70
CA HIS A 90 7.90 10.05 -4.04
C HIS A 90 6.85 9.44 -3.13
N VAL A 91 6.15 10.27 -2.35
CA VAL A 91 5.05 9.80 -1.52
C VAL A 91 3.88 9.44 -2.42
N ILE A 92 3.45 8.19 -2.36
CA ILE A 92 2.32 7.64 -3.12
C ILE A 92 1.00 8.07 -2.50
N ALA A 93 0.86 7.77 -1.21
CA ALA A 93 -0.32 8.07 -0.41
C ALA A 93 0.07 8.19 1.06
N SER A 94 -0.76 8.82 1.86
CA SER A 94 -0.57 9.03 3.30
C SER A 94 -1.86 8.79 4.08
N ASN A 95 -1.74 8.69 5.41
CA ASN A 95 -2.84 8.52 6.36
C ASN A 95 -3.74 7.33 6.01
N LEU A 96 -3.12 6.22 5.61
CA LEU A 96 -3.79 4.98 5.25
C LEU A 96 -4.26 4.23 6.49
N ASP A 97 -5.47 3.69 6.47
CA ASP A 97 -5.96 2.78 7.50
C ASP A 97 -5.55 1.34 7.21
N GLN A 98 -5.39 1.00 5.92
CA GLN A 98 -4.93 -0.32 5.48
C GLN A 98 -4.48 -0.31 4.01
N ALA A 99 -3.74 -1.36 3.63
CA ALA A 99 -3.46 -1.72 2.24
C ALA A 99 -4.16 -3.04 1.89
N VAL A 100 -4.87 -3.08 0.78
CA VAL A 100 -5.44 -4.30 0.20
C VAL A 100 -4.53 -4.74 -0.94
N ILE A 101 -3.83 -5.84 -0.75
CA ILE A 101 -2.91 -6.41 -1.72
C ILE A 101 -3.61 -7.53 -2.47
N ALA A 102 -4.00 -7.25 -3.72
CA ALA A 102 -4.61 -8.23 -4.59
C ALA A 102 -3.53 -9.14 -5.21
N VAL A 103 -3.70 -10.44 -5.03
CA VAL A 103 -2.82 -11.48 -5.56
C VAL A 103 -3.65 -12.59 -6.21
N SER A 104 -3.00 -13.45 -7.00
CA SER A 104 -3.63 -14.65 -7.57
C SER A 104 -2.59 -15.74 -7.62
N LEU A 105 -2.94 -17.00 -7.33
CA LEU A 105 -2.00 -18.13 -7.42
C LEU A 105 -1.51 -18.33 -8.85
N TYR A 106 -2.42 -18.16 -9.81
CA TYR A 106 -2.14 -18.36 -11.24
C TYR A 106 -2.71 -17.19 -12.06
N PHE A 107 -2.10 -16.92 -13.21
CA PHE A 107 -2.56 -15.93 -14.19
C PHE A 107 -2.74 -14.49 -13.68
N PRO A 108 -1.66 -13.84 -13.19
CA PRO A 108 -0.26 -14.27 -13.15
C PRO A 108 0.05 -15.14 -11.93
N GLU A 109 1.08 -15.98 -12.07
CA GLU A 109 1.61 -16.75 -10.95
C GLU A 109 2.25 -15.83 -9.92
N ILE A 110 1.84 -16.01 -8.66
CA ILE A 110 2.38 -15.20 -7.56
C ILE A 110 3.84 -15.54 -7.29
N LYS A 111 4.63 -14.50 -7.10
CA LYS A 111 6.00 -14.61 -6.61
C LYS A 111 6.02 -14.25 -5.12
N LEU A 112 6.10 -15.27 -4.25
CA LEU A 112 6.07 -15.07 -2.79
C LEU A 112 7.11 -14.04 -2.32
N PRO A 113 8.38 -14.05 -2.78
CA PRO A 113 9.35 -13.03 -2.37
C PRO A 113 8.95 -11.60 -2.73
N PHE A 114 8.20 -11.43 -3.82
CA PHE A 114 7.68 -10.11 -4.21
C PHE A 114 6.54 -9.66 -3.28
N LEU A 115 5.59 -10.56 -2.96
CA LEU A 115 4.54 -10.27 -1.99
C LEU A 115 5.15 -9.95 -0.62
N ASP A 116 6.09 -10.78 -0.16
CA ASP A 116 6.74 -10.61 1.14
C ASP A 116 7.44 -9.27 1.27
N ARG A 117 8.06 -8.79 0.18
CA ARG A 117 8.66 -7.45 0.13
C ARG A 117 7.62 -6.33 0.29
N ILE A 118 6.44 -6.48 -0.33
CA ILE A 118 5.33 -5.54 -0.15
C ILE A 118 4.88 -5.53 1.31
N LEU A 119 4.72 -6.71 1.91
CA LEU A 119 4.30 -6.87 3.30
C LEU A 119 5.30 -6.19 4.24
N VAL A 120 6.59 -6.49 4.12
CA VAL A 120 7.66 -5.84 4.90
C VAL A 120 7.62 -4.31 4.71
N THR A 121 7.42 -3.83 3.49
CA THR A 121 7.31 -2.39 3.26
C THR A 121 6.12 -1.78 4.01
N CYS A 122 4.97 -2.44 4.01
CA CYS A 122 3.80 -1.99 4.76
C CYS A 122 4.05 -2.00 6.28
N GLU A 123 4.71 -3.03 6.80
CA GLU A 123 5.09 -3.12 8.22
C GLU A 123 6.03 -1.96 8.62
N VAL A 124 7.05 -1.64 7.79
CA VAL A 124 7.97 -0.51 8.02
C VAL A 124 7.22 0.80 8.18
N TYR A 125 6.18 1.00 7.39
CA TYR A 125 5.38 2.24 7.43
C TYR A 125 4.16 2.16 8.35
N GLY A 126 3.99 1.07 9.11
CA GLY A 126 2.87 0.90 10.04
C GLY A 126 1.51 0.86 9.33
N ILE A 127 1.44 0.26 8.16
CA ILE A 127 0.21 0.15 7.36
C ILE A 127 -0.33 -1.29 7.46
N PRO A 128 -1.46 -1.54 8.15
CA PRO A 128 -2.09 -2.85 8.20
C PRO A 128 -2.41 -3.41 6.81
N VAL A 129 -2.19 -4.71 6.60
CA VAL A 129 -2.40 -5.34 5.29
C VAL A 129 -3.54 -6.36 5.32
N LEU A 130 -4.38 -6.31 4.28
CA LEU A 130 -5.31 -7.36 3.88
C LEU A 130 -4.81 -7.97 2.56
N ILE A 131 -4.71 -9.28 2.50
CA ILE A 131 -4.36 -9.99 1.26
C ILE A 131 -5.66 -10.49 0.62
N ALA A 132 -6.00 -9.97 -0.56
CA ALA A 132 -7.13 -10.45 -1.35
C ALA A 132 -6.61 -11.50 -2.35
N LEU A 133 -6.79 -12.80 -2.03
CA LEU A 133 -6.44 -13.91 -2.90
C LEU A 133 -7.53 -14.07 -3.95
N ASN A 134 -7.33 -13.46 -5.11
CA ASN A 134 -8.35 -13.32 -6.15
C ASN A 134 -8.32 -14.46 -7.17
N LYS A 135 -9.43 -14.57 -7.94
CA LYS A 135 -9.66 -15.58 -8.99
C LYS A 135 -9.76 -17.01 -8.46
N VAL A 136 -10.20 -17.18 -7.21
CA VAL A 136 -10.33 -18.52 -6.61
C VAL A 136 -11.25 -19.45 -7.41
N ASP A 137 -12.22 -18.88 -8.14
CA ASP A 137 -13.10 -19.61 -9.06
C ASP A 137 -12.36 -20.31 -10.22
N MET A 138 -11.14 -19.88 -10.54
CA MET A 138 -10.38 -20.44 -11.64
C MET A 138 -9.50 -21.62 -11.24
N TYR A 139 -9.17 -21.77 -9.97
CA TYR A 139 -8.17 -22.74 -9.54
C TYR A 139 -8.52 -23.51 -8.26
N ARG A 140 -9.66 -23.25 -7.61
CA ARG A 140 -10.02 -23.92 -6.35
C ARG A 140 -9.98 -25.44 -6.46
N ASP A 141 -10.64 -26.00 -7.47
CA ASP A 141 -10.72 -27.45 -7.65
C ASP A 141 -9.43 -28.08 -8.18
N ALA A 142 -8.64 -27.30 -8.93
CA ALA A 142 -7.40 -27.76 -9.56
C ALA A 142 -6.16 -27.57 -8.68
N ALA A 143 -6.21 -26.71 -7.67
CA ALA A 143 -5.07 -26.33 -6.85
C ALA A 143 -5.48 -26.05 -5.39
N GLU A 144 -6.34 -26.90 -4.82
CA GLU A 144 -6.84 -26.77 -3.44
C GLU A 144 -5.68 -26.80 -2.43
N GLU A 145 -4.73 -27.73 -2.58
CA GLU A 145 -3.57 -27.85 -1.71
C GLU A 145 -2.69 -26.60 -1.73
N GLN A 146 -2.43 -26.04 -2.92
CA GLN A 146 -1.64 -24.82 -3.08
C GLN A 146 -2.36 -23.60 -2.48
N MET A 147 -3.69 -23.55 -2.62
CA MET A 147 -4.49 -22.50 -2.02
C MET A 147 -4.46 -22.60 -0.50
N GLN A 148 -4.62 -23.80 0.06
CA GLN A 148 -4.55 -24.01 1.50
C GLN A 148 -3.15 -23.69 2.03
N SER A 149 -2.10 -24.14 1.36
CA SER A 149 -0.71 -23.80 1.72
C SER A 149 -0.49 -22.28 1.73
N PHE A 150 -0.99 -21.55 0.72
CA PHE A 150 -0.91 -20.10 0.71
C PHE A 150 -1.65 -19.45 1.90
N LEU A 151 -2.85 -19.92 2.20
CA LEU A 151 -3.62 -19.45 3.35
C LEU A 151 -2.86 -19.70 4.65
N ASP A 152 -2.33 -20.90 4.86
CA ASP A 152 -1.59 -21.28 6.08
C ASP A 152 -0.33 -20.44 6.26
N ILE A 153 0.45 -20.19 5.19
CA ILE A 153 1.65 -19.37 5.22
C ILE A 153 1.33 -17.96 5.73
N TYR A 154 0.35 -17.29 5.14
CA TYR A 154 0.13 -15.86 5.42
C TYR A 154 -0.74 -15.64 6.65
N THR A 155 -1.71 -16.52 6.94
CA THR A 155 -2.46 -16.45 8.21
C THR A 155 -1.58 -16.82 9.40
N GLY A 156 -0.69 -17.81 9.25
CA GLY A 156 0.34 -18.16 10.23
C GLY A 156 1.30 -17.00 10.50
N ALA A 157 1.65 -16.22 9.48
CA ALA A 157 2.44 -15.01 9.63
C ALA A 157 1.68 -13.87 10.33
N GLY A 158 0.34 -13.93 10.43
CA GLY A 158 -0.51 -12.95 11.10
C GLY A 158 -1.28 -12.03 10.18
N TYR A 159 -1.25 -12.28 8.87
CA TYR A 159 -2.01 -11.48 7.90
C TYR A 159 -3.42 -12.04 7.72
N LYS A 160 -4.39 -11.14 7.52
CA LYS A 160 -5.73 -11.56 7.09
C LYS A 160 -5.71 -11.81 5.59
N VAL A 161 -6.05 -13.03 5.19
CA VAL A 161 -6.20 -13.44 3.78
C VAL A 161 -7.68 -13.68 3.49
N ILE A 162 -8.16 -13.10 2.40
CA ILE A 162 -9.55 -13.23 1.95
C ILE A 162 -9.55 -13.88 0.58
N PRO A 163 -10.01 -15.13 0.43
CA PRO A 163 -10.28 -15.72 -0.87
C PRO A 163 -11.38 -14.91 -1.57
N THR A 164 -11.11 -14.44 -2.80
CA THR A 164 -12.03 -13.59 -3.55
C THR A 164 -12.16 -14.06 -4.99
N SER A 165 -13.32 -13.80 -5.56
CA SER A 165 -13.56 -13.89 -6.99
C SER A 165 -14.44 -12.72 -7.43
N ALA A 166 -13.87 -11.82 -8.22
CA ALA A 166 -14.65 -10.74 -8.83
C ALA A 166 -15.68 -11.25 -9.84
N ARG A 167 -15.58 -12.51 -10.30
CA ARG A 167 -16.51 -13.12 -11.25
C ARG A 167 -17.72 -13.73 -10.56
N THR A 168 -17.51 -14.41 -9.44
CA THR A 168 -18.58 -15.11 -8.68
C THR A 168 -19.05 -14.31 -7.46
N GLU A 169 -18.45 -13.15 -7.22
CA GLU A 169 -18.67 -12.27 -6.05
C GLU A 169 -18.29 -12.90 -4.70
N GLU A 170 -17.59 -14.04 -4.71
CA GLU A 170 -17.09 -14.67 -3.50
C GLU A 170 -16.12 -13.74 -2.77
N GLY A 171 -16.28 -13.61 -1.44
CA GLY A 171 -15.43 -12.80 -0.57
C GLY A 171 -15.57 -11.28 -0.75
N ILE A 172 -16.37 -10.82 -1.72
CA ILE A 172 -16.51 -9.37 -2.01
C ILE A 172 -17.22 -8.64 -0.88
N GLU A 173 -18.28 -9.23 -0.29
CA GLU A 173 -18.98 -8.59 0.81
C GLU A 173 -18.13 -8.50 2.08
N GLU A 174 -17.31 -9.52 2.39
CA GLU A 174 -16.35 -9.46 3.48
C GLU A 174 -15.31 -8.36 3.23
N LEU A 175 -14.75 -8.30 2.01
CA LEU A 175 -13.80 -7.26 1.63
C LEU A 175 -14.42 -5.87 1.75
N ARG A 176 -15.67 -5.69 1.30
CA ARG A 176 -16.42 -4.43 1.44
C ARG A 176 -16.59 -4.04 2.90
N HIS A 177 -16.99 -4.98 3.74
CA HIS A 177 -17.12 -4.74 5.19
C HIS A 177 -15.80 -4.30 5.82
N LEU A 178 -14.68 -4.91 5.45
CA LEU A 178 -13.36 -4.57 5.97
C LEU A 178 -12.83 -3.22 5.46
N CYS A 179 -13.34 -2.73 4.34
CA CYS A 179 -13.01 -1.40 3.79
C CYS A 179 -13.93 -0.28 4.30
N ARG A 180 -15.04 -0.64 5.00
CA ARG A 180 -15.99 0.36 5.50
C ARG A 180 -15.32 1.32 6.47
N ASP A 181 -15.61 2.61 6.28
CA ASP A 181 -15.11 3.73 7.09
C ASP A 181 -13.58 3.84 7.17
N LYS A 182 -12.87 3.26 6.20
CA LYS A 182 -11.41 3.26 6.11
C LYS A 182 -10.91 3.88 4.82
N VAL A 183 -9.71 4.44 4.89
CA VAL A 183 -8.91 4.81 3.72
C VAL A 183 -8.04 3.61 3.34
N SER A 184 -8.43 2.91 2.27
CA SER A 184 -7.80 1.67 1.82
C SER A 184 -6.99 1.90 0.55
N LEU A 185 -5.69 1.60 0.59
CA LEU A 185 -4.85 1.57 -0.60
C LEU A 185 -5.02 0.23 -1.32
N PHE A 186 -5.40 0.23 -2.60
CA PHE A 186 -5.48 -0.99 -3.41
C PHE A 186 -4.26 -1.16 -4.29
N SER A 187 -3.62 -2.30 -4.16
CA SER A 187 -2.40 -2.63 -4.88
C SER A 187 -2.38 -4.07 -5.34
N GLY A 188 -1.52 -4.39 -6.31
CA GLY A 188 -1.33 -5.72 -6.85
C GLY A 188 -0.68 -5.69 -8.22
N GLU A 189 -0.13 -6.82 -8.65
CA GLU A 189 0.48 -6.96 -9.96
C GLU A 189 -0.54 -6.77 -11.10
N SER A 190 -0.01 -6.45 -12.29
CA SER A 190 -0.85 -6.36 -13.49
C SER A 190 -1.47 -7.73 -13.80
N GLY A 191 -2.77 -7.76 -14.02
CA GLY A 191 -3.49 -8.99 -14.38
C GLY A 191 -4.05 -9.79 -13.20
N VAL A 192 -3.76 -9.47 -11.95
CA VAL A 192 -4.34 -10.17 -10.76
C VAL A 192 -5.85 -9.93 -10.60
N GLY A 193 -6.42 -9.00 -11.37
CA GLY A 193 -7.85 -8.69 -11.28
C GLY A 193 -8.19 -7.55 -10.32
N LYS A 194 -7.22 -6.70 -9.92
CA LYS A 194 -7.44 -5.55 -9.04
C LYS A 194 -8.58 -4.66 -9.51
N SER A 195 -8.59 -4.26 -10.78
CA SER A 195 -9.66 -3.42 -11.35
C SER A 195 -11.04 -4.10 -11.32
N SER A 196 -11.07 -5.42 -11.47
CA SER A 196 -12.33 -6.19 -11.37
C SER A 196 -12.81 -6.24 -9.92
N LEU A 197 -11.90 -6.43 -8.94
CA LEU A 197 -12.23 -6.37 -7.52
C LEU A 197 -12.77 -4.99 -7.12
N ILE A 198 -12.13 -3.90 -7.55
CA ILE A 198 -12.60 -2.54 -7.30
C ILE A 198 -14.00 -2.34 -7.86
N LYS A 199 -14.24 -2.81 -9.09
CA LYS A 199 -15.57 -2.72 -9.71
C LYS A 199 -16.64 -3.58 -9.01
N SER A 200 -16.26 -4.73 -8.43
CA SER A 200 -17.18 -5.55 -7.62
C SER A 200 -17.48 -4.90 -6.26
N LEU A 201 -16.50 -4.17 -5.68
CA LEU A 201 -16.74 -3.39 -4.47
C LEU A 201 -17.70 -2.23 -4.72
N ASP A 202 -17.51 -1.52 -5.82
CA ASP A 202 -18.37 -0.41 -6.23
C ASP A 202 -18.50 -0.34 -7.76
N PRO A 203 -19.65 -0.74 -8.33
CA PRO A 203 -19.88 -0.71 -9.77
C PRO A 203 -19.83 0.69 -10.40
N SER A 204 -19.96 1.76 -9.60
CA SER A 204 -19.88 3.15 -10.07
C SER A 204 -18.45 3.58 -10.35
N LEU A 205 -17.47 2.91 -9.78
CA LEU A 205 -16.07 3.18 -10.02
C LEU A 205 -15.66 2.62 -11.40
N ASP A 206 -15.21 3.52 -12.28
CA ASP A 206 -14.69 3.09 -13.59
C ASP A 206 -13.20 2.74 -13.49
N PRO A 207 -12.83 1.44 -13.56
CA PRO A 207 -11.44 1.01 -13.49
C PRO A 207 -10.58 1.41 -14.70
N LYS A 208 -11.14 2.09 -15.70
CA LYS A 208 -10.37 2.70 -16.79
C LYS A 208 -9.51 3.86 -16.33
N ILE A 209 -9.74 4.39 -15.15
CA ILE A 209 -8.98 5.50 -14.57
C ILE A 209 -7.48 5.15 -14.48
N GLY A 210 -7.12 3.90 -14.15
CA GLY A 210 -5.72 3.45 -14.19
C GLY A 210 -5.10 3.23 -15.59
N LYS A 211 -5.92 3.11 -16.67
CA LYS A 211 -5.42 2.90 -18.04
C LYS A 211 -5.14 4.19 -18.80
N ILE A 212 -5.79 5.30 -18.43
CA ILE A 212 -5.56 6.60 -19.08
C ILE A 212 -4.17 7.15 -18.75
N SER A 213 -3.62 6.81 -17.57
CA SER A 213 -2.27 7.25 -17.20
C SER A 213 -1.15 6.53 -17.94
N ALA A 214 -1.36 5.32 -18.46
CA ALA A 214 -0.32 4.56 -19.17
C ALA A 214 -0.16 4.97 -20.65
N SER A 215 -1.19 5.53 -21.29
CA SER A 215 -1.14 5.93 -22.69
C SER A 215 -0.64 7.37 -22.92
N HIS A 216 -0.56 8.20 -21.87
CA HIS A 216 -0.08 9.58 -21.95
C HIS A 216 1.38 9.77 -21.47
N LEU A 217 2.11 8.69 -21.17
CA LEU A 217 3.50 8.76 -20.67
C LEU A 217 4.58 9.01 -21.75
N GLN A 218 4.20 9.28 -22.99
CA GLN A 218 5.13 9.77 -24.02
C GLN A 218 4.93 11.27 -24.30
N GLY A 219 5.31 12.10 -23.35
CA GLY A 219 5.52 13.52 -23.61
C GLY A 219 4.68 14.49 -22.80
N LYS A 220 5.26 14.95 -21.75
CA LYS A 220 5.09 16.14 -20.90
C LYS A 220 4.77 15.84 -19.43
N HIS A 221 5.56 16.47 -18.59
CA HIS A 221 5.59 16.46 -17.13
C HIS A 221 4.20 16.61 -16.46
N THR A 222 4.05 15.88 -15.31
CA THR A 222 3.03 16.06 -14.28
C THR A 222 1.66 15.45 -14.55
N THR A 223 1.56 14.13 -14.37
CA THR A 223 0.26 13.50 -14.17
C THR A 223 0.25 12.86 -12.79
N SER A 224 -0.62 13.34 -11.91
CA SER A 224 -0.97 12.65 -10.67
C SER A 224 -1.42 11.24 -10.98
N LEU A 225 -0.67 10.29 -10.48
CA LEU A 225 -0.92 8.86 -10.71
C LEU A 225 -1.90 8.28 -9.68
N TYR A 226 -2.28 9.06 -8.66
CA TYR A 226 -3.04 8.58 -7.51
C TYR A 226 -4.22 9.49 -7.23
N GLU A 227 -5.36 8.89 -6.99
CA GLU A 227 -6.61 9.58 -6.68
C GLU A 227 -7.40 8.74 -5.68
N MET A 228 -8.11 9.42 -4.77
CA MET A 228 -8.99 8.81 -3.79
C MET A 228 -10.42 8.83 -4.33
N TYR A 229 -11.18 7.78 -4.07
CA TYR A 229 -12.57 7.64 -4.44
C TYR A 229 -13.40 7.15 -3.26
N PRO A 230 -14.62 7.61 -3.07
CA PRO A 230 -15.53 7.04 -2.09
C PRO A 230 -15.97 5.65 -2.56
N ILE A 231 -16.18 4.73 -1.62
CA ILE A 231 -16.74 3.40 -1.90
C ILE A 231 -18.20 3.38 -1.45
N HIS A 232 -19.06 2.80 -2.26
CA HIS A 232 -20.46 2.58 -1.88
C HIS A 232 -20.55 1.77 -0.58
N GLY A 233 -21.33 2.27 0.38
CA GLY A 233 -21.43 1.65 1.72
C GLY A 233 -20.45 2.18 2.75
N GLY A 234 -19.61 3.18 2.40
CA GLY A 234 -18.68 3.87 3.29
C GLY A 234 -17.22 3.49 3.10
N GLY A 235 -16.32 4.43 3.41
CA GLY A 235 -14.89 4.30 3.21
C GLY A 235 -14.38 4.90 1.91
N PHE A 236 -13.07 4.86 1.73
CA PHE A 236 -12.37 5.48 0.61
C PHE A 236 -11.31 4.53 0.04
N LEU A 237 -11.15 4.57 -1.26
CA LEU A 237 -10.18 3.77 -2.00
C LEU A 237 -9.16 4.68 -2.67
N ILE A 238 -7.88 4.35 -2.53
CA ILE A 238 -6.80 4.94 -3.33
C ILE A 238 -6.30 3.84 -4.27
N ASP A 239 -6.51 4.02 -5.59
CA ASP A 239 -5.99 3.08 -6.58
C ASP A 239 -4.55 3.41 -6.95
N THR A 240 -3.71 2.39 -6.92
CA THR A 240 -2.33 2.52 -7.39
C THR A 240 -2.17 1.70 -8.67
N PRO A 241 -1.92 2.36 -9.82
CA PRO A 241 -1.67 1.62 -11.05
C PRO A 241 -0.40 0.79 -10.89
N GLY A 242 -0.56 -0.54 -11.01
CA GLY A 242 0.46 -1.59 -11.05
C GLY A 242 1.78 -1.26 -10.35
N ILE A 243 1.93 -1.59 -9.08
CA ILE A 243 3.13 -1.25 -8.33
C ILE A 243 4.27 -2.15 -8.78
N ARG A 244 5.02 -1.69 -9.77
CA ARG A 244 6.37 -2.17 -10.03
C ARG A 244 7.31 -1.28 -9.22
N GLY A 245 7.90 -1.82 -8.15
CA GLY A 245 8.95 -1.13 -7.39
C GLY A 245 8.56 -0.64 -5.99
N PHE A 246 7.86 -1.45 -5.18
CA PHE A 246 8.05 -1.40 -3.75
C PHE A 246 9.49 -1.83 -3.46
N GLY A 247 10.38 -0.87 -3.24
CA GLY A 247 11.71 -1.15 -2.73
C GLY A 247 11.69 -1.04 -1.22
N LEU A 248 12.43 -1.89 -0.55
CA LEU A 248 12.81 -1.63 0.84
C LEU A 248 13.59 -0.31 0.81
N VAL A 249 13.02 0.73 1.39
CA VAL A 249 13.62 2.06 1.40
C VAL A 249 14.20 2.28 2.77
N ASP A 250 15.51 2.56 2.80
CA ASP A 250 16.25 2.98 3.99
C ASP A 250 16.12 2.04 5.21
N LEU A 251 16.01 0.72 4.96
CA LEU A 251 15.98 -0.31 5.99
C LEU A 251 17.39 -0.88 6.15
N GLU A 252 17.95 -0.80 7.35
CA GLU A 252 19.20 -1.46 7.65
C GLU A 252 19.00 -2.98 7.70
N ARG A 253 20.01 -3.71 7.26
CA ARG A 253 19.94 -5.18 7.15
C ARG A 253 19.52 -5.88 8.44
N GLU A 254 20.04 -5.39 9.56
CA GLU A 254 19.80 -5.90 10.92
C GLU A 254 18.36 -5.65 11.39
N GLU A 255 17.62 -4.79 10.68
CA GLU A 255 16.25 -4.44 11.03
C GLU A 255 15.21 -5.23 10.25
N ILE A 256 15.56 -5.85 9.12
CA ILE A 256 14.60 -6.53 8.23
C ILE A 256 13.77 -7.57 8.98
N SER A 257 14.39 -8.35 9.88
CA SER A 257 13.68 -9.38 10.67
C SER A 257 12.59 -8.82 11.57
N LYS A 258 12.72 -7.56 12.01
CA LYS A 258 11.72 -6.87 12.86
C LYS A 258 10.39 -6.62 12.12
N TYR A 259 10.40 -6.71 10.80
CA TYR A 259 9.23 -6.49 9.94
C TYR A 259 8.67 -7.79 9.35
N PHE A 260 9.00 -8.92 9.99
CA PHE A 260 8.36 -10.20 9.82
C PHE A 260 7.63 -10.55 11.13
N PRO A 261 6.30 -10.31 11.21
CA PRO A 261 5.57 -10.47 12.48
C PRO A 261 5.71 -11.84 13.11
N GLU A 262 5.82 -12.89 12.29
CA GLU A 262 6.06 -14.26 12.75
C GLU A 262 7.44 -14.45 13.37
N MET A 263 8.46 -13.74 12.90
CA MET A 263 9.81 -13.81 13.49
C MET A 263 9.88 -13.07 14.81
N LEU A 264 9.18 -11.94 14.93
CA LEU A 264 9.15 -11.16 16.18
C LEU A 264 8.63 -11.97 17.36
N ARG A 265 7.73 -12.95 17.14
CA ARG A 265 7.19 -13.79 18.22
C ARG A 265 8.26 -14.66 18.91
N TYR A 266 9.38 -14.92 18.22
CA TYR A 266 10.45 -15.79 18.70
C TYR A 266 11.78 -15.05 18.88
N ALA A 267 11.90 -13.81 18.42
CA ALA A 267 13.16 -13.08 18.41
C ALA A 267 13.76 -12.86 19.80
N ASP A 268 12.94 -12.62 20.81
CA ASP A 268 13.36 -12.39 22.19
C ASP A 268 13.92 -13.66 22.88
N ASP A 269 13.59 -14.85 22.35
CA ASP A 269 14.07 -16.15 22.86
C ASP A 269 15.42 -16.56 22.26
N CYS A 270 16.00 -15.76 21.35
CA CYS A 270 17.30 -16.03 20.77
C CYS A 270 18.41 -15.92 21.80
N ARG A 271 19.38 -16.86 21.75
CA ARG A 271 20.54 -16.85 22.66
C ARG A 271 21.40 -15.61 22.54
N PHE A 272 21.44 -14.96 21.38
CA PHE A 272 22.27 -13.78 21.10
C PHE A 272 21.41 -12.57 20.75
N VAL A 273 21.81 -11.41 21.23
CA VAL A 273 21.19 -10.12 20.91
C VAL A 273 22.30 -9.13 20.54
N PRO A 274 22.35 -8.61 19.33
CA PRO A 274 21.41 -8.85 18.19
C PRO A 274 21.60 -10.25 17.57
N CYS A 275 20.51 -10.82 17.03
CA CYS A 275 20.52 -12.04 16.24
C CYS A 275 20.08 -11.71 14.81
N THR A 276 20.83 -12.17 13.82
CA THR A 276 20.46 -12.01 12.41
C THR A 276 19.63 -13.20 11.90
N HIS A 277 19.37 -14.19 12.77
CA HIS A 277 18.60 -15.40 12.46
C HIS A 277 19.13 -16.20 11.25
N THR A 278 20.44 -16.07 10.95
CA THR A 278 21.08 -16.74 9.81
C THR A 278 22.00 -17.87 10.25
N HIS A 279 23.06 -17.58 10.97
CA HIS A 279 24.12 -18.55 11.34
C HIS A 279 24.31 -18.71 12.85
N GLU A 280 23.66 -17.91 13.67
CA GLU A 280 23.82 -17.94 15.11
C GLU A 280 23.31 -19.25 15.71
N PRO A 281 24.09 -19.90 16.60
CA PRO A 281 23.64 -21.09 17.30
C PRO A 281 22.63 -20.74 18.40
N GLY A 282 21.59 -21.59 18.58
CA GLY A 282 20.52 -21.33 19.54
C GLY A 282 19.62 -20.15 19.14
N CYS A 283 19.34 -20.05 17.85
CA CYS A 283 18.42 -19.07 17.30
C CYS A 283 16.99 -19.60 17.35
N ALA A 284 16.14 -19.01 18.19
CA ALA A 284 14.75 -19.45 18.37
C ALA A 284 13.90 -19.29 17.10
N VAL A 285 14.20 -18.33 16.23
CA VAL A 285 13.54 -18.17 14.93
C VAL A 285 13.84 -19.35 14.02
N LYS A 286 15.11 -19.81 13.93
CA LYS A 286 15.47 -20.99 13.14
C LYS A 286 14.83 -22.27 13.69
N ASP A 287 14.84 -22.40 15.02
CA ASP A 287 14.17 -23.54 15.67
C ASP A 287 12.66 -23.54 15.39
N ALA A 288 12.03 -22.35 15.29
CA ALA A 288 10.63 -22.21 14.91
C ALA A 288 10.38 -22.58 13.43
N VAL A 289 11.31 -22.26 12.53
CA VAL A 289 11.26 -22.73 11.13
C VAL A 289 11.36 -24.24 11.05
N ASP A 290 12.31 -24.84 11.79
CA ASP A 290 12.52 -26.29 11.82
C ASP A 290 11.30 -27.06 12.38
N ARG A 291 10.55 -26.46 13.30
CA ARG A 291 9.29 -27.01 13.83
C ARG A 291 8.06 -26.76 12.95
N GLY A 292 8.17 -25.90 11.93
CA GLY A 292 7.06 -25.49 11.07
C GLY A 292 6.17 -24.39 11.67
N ASP A 293 6.56 -23.75 12.77
CA ASP A 293 5.86 -22.59 13.36
C ASP A 293 6.02 -21.33 12.49
N ILE A 294 7.12 -21.24 11.74
CA ILE A 294 7.40 -20.24 10.73
C ILE A 294 7.55 -20.94 9.38
N SER A 295 6.85 -20.47 8.36
CA SER A 295 6.93 -21.03 7.01
C SER A 295 8.36 -20.90 6.44
N PRO A 296 8.93 -22.00 5.88
CA PRO A 296 10.21 -21.95 5.19
C PRO A 296 10.22 -20.94 4.01
N GLU A 297 9.10 -20.77 3.31
CA GLU A 297 8.97 -19.84 2.19
C GLU A 297 9.16 -18.39 2.66
N ARG A 298 8.55 -18.02 3.78
CA ARG A 298 8.70 -16.71 4.40
C ARG A 298 10.12 -16.49 4.90
N TYR A 299 10.70 -17.49 5.54
CA TYR A 299 12.10 -17.43 5.97
C TYR A 299 13.06 -17.29 4.79
N ASN A 300 12.82 -18.01 3.68
CA ASN A 300 13.62 -17.88 2.46
C ASN A 300 13.47 -16.49 1.83
N SER A 301 12.29 -15.90 1.86
CA SER A 301 12.08 -14.50 1.42
C SER A 301 12.90 -13.52 2.27
N TYR A 302 12.94 -13.73 3.59
CA TYR A 302 13.79 -12.94 4.49
C TYR A 302 15.27 -13.05 4.11
N LEU A 303 15.79 -14.28 3.93
CA LEU A 303 17.18 -14.51 3.53
C LEU A 303 17.50 -13.84 2.18
N GLY A 304 16.57 -13.93 1.21
CA GLY A 304 16.69 -13.27 -0.08
C GLY A 304 16.82 -11.75 0.03
N MET A 305 16.03 -11.12 0.91
CA MET A 305 16.13 -9.67 1.15
C MET A 305 17.47 -9.28 1.77
N LEU A 306 18.04 -10.09 2.66
CA LEU A 306 19.38 -9.87 3.22
C LEU A 306 20.50 -9.96 2.17
N GLU A 307 20.33 -10.78 1.14
CA GLU A 307 21.34 -10.95 0.08
C GLU A 307 21.31 -9.82 -0.96
N GLU A 308 20.13 -9.30 -1.27
CA GLU A 308 19.99 -8.20 -2.23
C GLU A 308 20.65 -6.93 -1.74
N ASP A 309 20.61 -6.62 -0.46
CA ASP A 309 21.27 -5.45 0.12
C ASP A 309 22.80 -5.50 -0.04
N LYS A 310 23.38 -6.72 -0.17
CA LYS A 310 24.83 -6.88 -0.47
C LYS A 310 25.20 -6.49 -1.90
N LYS A 311 24.27 -6.54 -2.87
CA LYS A 311 24.55 -6.26 -4.29
C LYS A 311 24.43 -4.78 -4.64
N PHE A 312 23.84 -3.97 -3.75
CA PHE A 312 23.60 -2.55 -3.97
C PHE A 312 24.45 -1.62 -3.08
N ARG A 313 25.39 -2.18 -2.32
CA ARG A 313 26.50 -1.50 -1.67
C ARG A 313 27.77 -1.68 -2.51
#